data_1b947f4b40875418cc246452cc7d6df7
#
_entry.id   1b947f4b40875418cc246452cc7d6df7
#
_cell.length_a   1.000
_cell.length_b   1.000
_cell.length_c   1.000
_cell.angle_alpha   90.00
_cell.angle_beta   90.00
_cell.angle_gamma   90.00
#
_symmetry.space_group_name_H-M   'P 1'
#
loop_
_entity.id
_entity.type
_entity.pdbx_description
1 polymer ?
#
loop_
_entity_poly.entity_id
_entity_poly.type
_entity_poly.pdbx_seq_one_letter_code
_entity_poly.pdbx_strand_id
1 'polypeptide(L)'
;MKKSLFDIQQKIRELDGKVKEIAVSIAEIYDEIDELRNDETDSIDYETIRLMSQHLPFGMHPLARLDDTYVCQIYLETLLSLVQADRGSGDTVNRLIFVQWLLSQTRLEPDLEELFRDSLKISSATFSEVAELIPKAYKNHLVMDALLTANICGQANNDVLIYVGNLCSILGIDKEQLRILSITAKGILKQDLGKMKKADLRQVLAQAMEFKHYLNSNLL
;
A
#
# COMPACT_ATOMS: atom_id res chain seq x y z
N MET A 1 33.87 -45.23 -7.33
CA MET A 1 34.88 -44.18 -7.07
C MET A 1 34.44 -43.34 -5.87
N LYS A 2 35.15 -43.36 -4.76
CA LYS A 2 34.90 -42.47 -3.63
C LYS A 2 35.48 -41.08 -3.99
N LYS A 3 34.64 -40.05 -4.07
CA LYS A 3 35.11 -38.63 -4.19
C LYS A 3 36.01 -38.34 -2.99
N SER A 4 37.19 -37.78 -3.23
CA SER A 4 38.11 -37.44 -2.16
C SER A 4 37.56 -36.22 -1.38
N LEU A 5 37.90 -36.11 -0.10
CA LEU A 5 37.53 -34.97 0.73
C LEU A 5 37.99 -33.63 0.09
N PHE A 6 39.12 -33.69 -0.60
CA PHE A 6 39.70 -32.55 -1.34
C PHE A 6 38.79 -32.11 -2.47
N ASP A 7 38.20 -33.03 -3.27
CA ASP A 7 37.28 -32.67 -4.37
C ASP A 7 36.00 -32.04 -3.85
N ILE A 8 35.55 -32.44 -2.68
CA ILE A 8 34.37 -31.84 -2.01
C ILE A 8 34.71 -30.44 -1.53
N GLN A 9 35.85 -30.22 -0.89
CA GLN A 9 36.29 -28.89 -0.44
C GLN A 9 36.51 -27.92 -1.60
N GLN A 10 37.04 -28.38 -2.72
CA GLN A 10 37.19 -27.54 -3.92
C GLN A 10 35.84 -27.13 -4.46
N LYS A 11 34.87 -28.03 -4.56
CA LYS A 11 33.51 -27.67 -4.99
C LYS A 11 32.79 -26.70 -4.07
N ILE A 12 33.01 -26.82 -2.76
CA ILE A 12 32.46 -25.87 -1.80
C ILE A 12 33.00 -24.44 -2.06
N ARG A 13 34.31 -24.31 -2.29
CA ARG A 13 34.94 -23.01 -2.62
C ARG A 13 34.44 -22.45 -3.94
N GLU A 14 34.25 -23.26 -4.97
CA GLU A 14 33.70 -22.84 -6.26
C GLU A 14 32.24 -22.36 -6.12
N LEU A 15 31.44 -23.05 -5.31
CA LEU A 15 30.07 -22.65 -5.01
C LEU A 15 30.02 -21.33 -4.21
N ASP A 16 30.88 -21.20 -3.21
CA ASP A 16 30.98 -19.96 -2.42
C ASP A 16 31.37 -18.74 -3.28
N GLY A 17 32.29 -18.95 -4.26
CA GLY A 17 32.64 -17.94 -5.26
C GLY A 17 31.42 -17.52 -6.10
N LYS A 18 30.66 -18.49 -6.64
CA LYS A 18 29.46 -18.21 -7.42
C LYS A 18 28.36 -17.52 -6.62
N VAL A 19 28.17 -17.89 -5.35
CA VAL A 19 27.20 -17.21 -4.47
C VAL A 19 27.58 -15.75 -4.26
N LYS A 20 28.87 -15.44 -4.10
CA LYS A 20 29.35 -14.06 -3.99
C LYS A 20 29.16 -13.27 -5.28
N GLU A 21 29.45 -13.86 -6.45
CA GLU A 21 29.20 -13.23 -7.75
C GLU A 21 27.72 -12.91 -7.95
N ILE A 22 26.82 -13.85 -7.62
CA ILE A 22 25.37 -13.64 -7.71
C ILE A 22 24.93 -12.52 -6.74
N ALA A 23 25.46 -12.48 -5.51
CA ALA A 23 25.13 -11.43 -4.55
C ALA A 23 25.53 -10.05 -5.04
N VAL A 24 26.69 -9.91 -5.71
CA VAL A 24 27.13 -8.65 -6.32
C VAL A 24 26.20 -8.25 -7.47
N SER A 25 25.88 -9.18 -8.38
CA SER A 25 24.98 -8.89 -9.50
C SER A 25 23.56 -8.52 -9.05
N ILE A 26 23.08 -9.11 -7.96
CA ILE A 26 21.80 -8.72 -7.34
C ILE A 26 21.88 -7.28 -6.80
N ALA A 27 22.97 -6.91 -6.13
CA ALA A 27 23.16 -5.55 -5.63
C ALA A 27 23.19 -4.53 -6.78
N GLU A 28 23.93 -4.80 -7.85
CA GLU A 28 23.99 -3.95 -9.06
C GLU A 28 22.58 -3.76 -9.69
N ILE A 29 21.79 -4.82 -9.79
CA ILE A 29 20.40 -4.75 -10.30
C ILE A 29 19.53 -3.88 -9.38
N TYR A 30 19.69 -3.98 -8.06
CA TYR A 30 18.96 -3.11 -7.14
C TYR A 30 19.35 -1.65 -7.29
N ASP A 31 20.64 -1.34 -7.44
CA ASP A 31 21.14 0.02 -7.67
C ASP A 31 20.58 0.60 -9.00
N GLU A 32 20.57 -0.17 -10.09
CA GLU A 32 19.96 0.24 -11.37
C GLU A 32 18.44 0.46 -11.24
N ILE A 33 17.74 -0.40 -10.49
CA ILE A 33 16.31 -0.25 -10.24
C ILE A 33 16.06 1.03 -9.43
N ASP A 34 16.88 1.34 -8.44
CA ASP A 34 16.73 2.52 -7.60
C ASP A 34 17.05 3.81 -8.38
N GLU A 35 18.02 3.80 -9.30
CA GLU A 35 18.27 4.92 -10.22
C GLU A 35 17.06 5.18 -11.13
N LEU A 36 16.52 4.15 -11.79
CA LEU A 36 15.33 4.27 -12.64
C LEU A 36 14.09 4.76 -11.87
N ARG A 37 13.95 4.34 -10.62
CA ARG A 37 12.85 4.75 -9.74
C ARG A 37 12.96 6.21 -9.32
N ASN A 38 14.17 6.70 -9.07
CA ASN A 38 14.41 8.09 -8.72
C ASN A 38 14.08 9.02 -9.90
N ASP A 39 14.46 8.67 -11.12
CA ASP A 39 14.13 9.43 -12.34
C ASP A 39 12.61 9.57 -12.54
N GLU A 40 11.83 8.52 -12.24
CA GLU A 40 10.37 8.57 -12.34
C GLU A 40 9.73 9.43 -11.24
N THR A 41 10.28 9.41 -10.01
CA THR A 41 9.79 10.24 -8.90
C THR A 41 10.04 11.72 -9.14
N ASP A 42 11.15 12.08 -9.76
CA ASP A 42 11.50 13.48 -10.06
C ASP A 42 10.57 14.13 -11.10
N SER A 43 9.78 13.30 -11.84
CA SER A 43 8.77 13.80 -12.80
C SER A 43 7.41 14.08 -12.19
N ILE A 44 7.17 13.74 -10.91
CA ILE A 44 5.88 13.90 -10.23
C ILE A 44 5.72 15.32 -9.71
N ASP A 45 4.63 15.99 -10.09
CA ASP A 45 4.27 17.32 -9.57
C ASP A 45 3.52 17.20 -8.23
N TYR A 46 4.28 17.13 -7.14
CA TYR A 46 3.75 16.98 -5.77
C TYR A 46 2.93 18.21 -5.33
N GLU A 47 3.22 19.40 -5.83
CA GLU A 47 2.42 20.59 -5.52
C GLU A 47 1.02 20.50 -6.11
N THR A 48 0.90 20.08 -7.37
CA THR A 48 -0.41 19.81 -7.99
C THR A 48 -1.15 18.71 -7.23
N ILE A 49 -0.49 17.63 -6.82
CA ILE A 49 -1.09 16.57 -6.02
C ILE A 49 -1.64 17.12 -4.70
N ARG A 50 -0.86 17.95 -4.01
CA ARG A 50 -1.26 18.59 -2.75
C ARG A 50 -2.51 19.47 -2.93
N LEU A 51 -2.55 20.27 -3.98
CA LEU A 51 -3.72 21.13 -4.28
C LEU A 51 -4.95 20.29 -4.61
N MET A 52 -4.82 19.25 -5.45
CA MET A 52 -5.93 18.39 -5.84
C MET A 52 -6.50 17.60 -4.67
N SER A 53 -5.66 17.16 -3.74
CA SER A 53 -6.08 16.40 -2.58
C SER A 53 -7.05 17.16 -1.67
N GLN A 54 -6.98 18.51 -1.64
CA GLN A 54 -7.87 19.37 -0.86
C GLN A 54 -9.31 19.37 -1.37
N HIS A 55 -9.53 18.96 -2.61
CA HIS A 55 -10.84 18.91 -3.25
C HIS A 55 -11.54 17.54 -3.16
N LEU A 56 -10.90 16.53 -2.53
CA LEU A 56 -11.56 15.26 -2.32
C LEU A 56 -12.76 15.42 -1.38
N PRO A 57 -13.92 14.85 -1.74
CA PRO A 57 -15.18 15.06 -1.01
C PRO A 57 -15.29 14.17 0.24
N PHE A 58 -14.19 13.91 0.92
CA PHE A 58 -14.15 13.04 2.07
C PHE A 58 -14.17 13.82 3.39
N GLY A 59 -14.72 13.21 4.44
CA GLY A 59 -14.75 13.78 5.78
C GLY A 59 -13.46 13.50 6.57
N MET A 60 -13.45 13.84 7.86
CA MET A 60 -12.30 13.62 8.74
C MET A 60 -12.00 12.13 8.89
N HIS A 61 -10.82 11.72 8.46
CA HIS A 61 -10.34 10.33 8.59
C HIS A 61 -9.97 9.99 10.04
N PRO A 62 -10.14 8.74 10.50
CA PRO A 62 -9.71 8.31 11.84
C PRO A 62 -8.24 8.57 12.16
N LEU A 63 -7.34 8.58 11.18
CA LEU A 63 -5.93 8.94 11.35
C LEU A 63 -5.73 10.32 12.01
N ALA A 64 -6.66 11.25 11.85
CA ALA A 64 -6.63 12.56 12.51
C ALA A 64 -6.62 12.48 14.05
N ARG A 65 -7.00 11.32 14.61
CA ARG A 65 -7.07 11.05 16.05
C ARG A 65 -5.96 10.11 16.53
N LEU A 66 -5.09 9.67 15.63
CA LEU A 66 -3.96 8.83 15.96
C LEU A 66 -2.76 9.72 16.28
N ASP A 67 -2.44 9.83 17.57
CA ASP A 67 -1.32 10.69 18.03
C ASP A 67 0.06 10.04 17.84
N ASP A 68 0.12 8.74 17.57
CA ASP A 68 1.37 8.02 17.29
C ASP A 68 1.83 8.28 15.86
N THR A 69 2.79 9.21 15.72
CA THR A 69 3.35 9.60 14.41
C THR A 69 4.06 8.46 13.72
N TYR A 70 4.72 7.57 14.45
CA TYR A 70 5.40 6.40 13.87
C TYR A 70 4.40 5.43 13.23
N VAL A 71 3.29 5.15 13.91
CA VAL A 71 2.20 4.32 13.34
C VAL A 71 1.56 5.00 12.14
N CYS A 72 1.36 6.32 12.18
CA CYS A 72 0.87 7.08 11.01
C CYS A 72 1.81 6.97 9.82
N GLN A 73 3.12 7.07 10.04
CA GLN A 73 4.14 6.94 9.01
C GLN A 73 4.09 5.54 8.37
N ILE A 74 4.15 4.47 9.17
CA ILE A 74 4.04 3.08 8.69
C ILE A 74 2.76 2.88 7.87
N TYR A 75 1.65 3.42 8.34
CA TYR A 75 0.37 3.33 7.65
C TYR A 75 0.43 3.93 6.24
N LEU A 76 0.95 5.14 6.12
CA LEU A 76 1.05 5.84 4.83
C LEU A 76 2.09 5.21 3.91
N GLU A 77 3.25 4.84 4.42
CA GLU A 77 4.29 4.15 3.66
C GLU A 77 3.81 2.80 3.13
N THR A 78 2.94 2.08 3.88
CA THR A 78 2.28 0.86 3.39
C THR A 78 1.42 1.14 2.16
N LEU A 79 0.64 2.23 2.16
CA LEU A 79 -0.17 2.62 1.01
C LEU A 79 0.70 3.10 -0.17
N LEU A 80 1.78 3.81 0.12
CA LEU A 80 2.73 4.26 -0.90
C LEU A 80 3.47 3.09 -1.55
N SER A 81 3.85 2.07 -0.78
CA SER A 81 4.41 0.82 -1.33
C SER A 81 3.43 0.11 -2.27
N LEU A 82 2.11 0.17 -1.98
CA LEU A 82 1.07 -0.34 -2.89
C LEU A 82 1.00 0.50 -4.18
N VAL A 83 1.10 1.82 -4.09
CA VAL A 83 1.16 2.71 -5.28
C VAL A 83 2.34 2.33 -6.14
N GLN A 84 3.48 2.02 -5.53
CA GLN A 84 4.69 1.61 -6.23
C GLN A 84 4.57 0.24 -6.90
N ALA A 85 3.82 -0.70 -6.32
CA ALA A 85 3.58 -2.01 -6.92
C ALA A 85 2.82 -1.95 -8.26
N ASP A 86 2.19 -0.82 -8.58
CA ASP A 86 1.41 -0.61 -9.81
C ASP A 86 2.05 0.42 -10.76
N ARG A 87 3.34 0.67 -10.66
CA ARG A 87 4.05 1.56 -11.56
C ARG A 87 3.90 1.10 -13.01
N GLY A 88 3.64 2.04 -13.90
CA GLY A 88 3.43 1.79 -15.33
C GLY A 88 1.96 1.73 -15.76
N SER A 89 0.99 1.76 -14.85
CA SER A 89 -0.45 1.82 -15.21
C SER A 89 -0.93 3.23 -15.62
N GLY A 90 -0.11 4.26 -15.48
CA GLY A 90 -0.49 5.67 -15.73
C GLY A 90 -1.36 6.30 -14.64
N ASP A 91 -1.69 5.57 -13.59
CA ASP A 91 -2.67 5.96 -12.58
C ASP A 91 -2.04 6.44 -11.25
N THR A 92 -0.71 6.53 -11.20
CA THR A 92 0.06 6.88 -10.00
C THR A 92 -0.40 8.19 -9.37
N VAL A 93 -0.62 9.23 -10.17
CA VAL A 93 -1.01 10.57 -9.69
C VAL A 93 -2.32 10.54 -8.89
N ASN A 94 -3.37 9.88 -9.40
CA ASN A 94 -4.66 9.81 -8.70
C ASN A 94 -4.57 9.07 -7.36
N ARG A 95 -3.73 8.05 -7.28
CA ARG A 95 -3.46 7.32 -6.04
C ARG A 95 -2.69 8.18 -5.05
N LEU A 96 -1.69 8.92 -5.53
CA LEU A 96 -0.94 9.86 -4.70
C LEU A 96 -1.82 11.00 -4.18
N ILE A 97 -2.78 11.50 -4.96
CA ILE A 97 -3.77 12.47 -4.48
C ILE A 97 -4.57 11.93 -3.29
N PHE A 98 -4.98 10.67 -3.34
CA PHE A 98 -5.69 10.04 -2.23
C PHE A 98 -4.80 9.87 -0.99
N VAL A 99 -3.56 9.39 -1.16
CA VAL A 99 -2.61 9.23 -0.05
C VAL A 99 -2.21 10.61 0.53
N GLN A 100 -2.07 11.64 -0.32
CA GLN A 100 -1.82 13.02 0.14
C GLN A 100 -2.97 13.55 0.99
N TRP A 101 -4.23 13.23 0.63
CA TRP A 101 -5.36 13.58 1.47
C TRP A 101 -5.28 12.87 2.83
N LEU A 102 -4.93 11.59 2.89
CA LEU A 102 -4.70 10.87 4.16
C LEU A 102 -3.56 11.51 4.97
N LEU A 103 -2.45 11.85 4.33
CA LEU A 103 -1.32 12.54 4.97
C LEU A 103 -1.77 13.86 5.61
N SER A 104 -2.61 14.63 4.92
CA SER A 104 -3.15 15.89 5.44
C SER A 104 -4.02 15.72 6.70
N GLN A 105 -4.50 14.52 6.99
CA GLN A 105 -5.23 14.19 8.22
C GLN A 105 -4.32 13.88 9.41
N THR A 106 -3.03 13.70 9.17
CA THR A 106 -2.04 13.36 10.21
C THR A 106 -1.29 14.60 10.70
N ARG A 107 -0.45 14.39 11.72
CA ARG A 107 0.48 15.42 12.23
C ARG A 107 1.93 15.10 11.82
N LEU A 108 2.11 14.36 10.74
CA LEU A 108 3.44 14.03 10.24
C LEU A 108 4.12 15.28 9.68
N GLU A 109 5.40 15.43 9.99
CA GLU A 109 6.25 16.48 9.42
C GLU A 109 6.74 16.16 7.99
N PRO A 110 7.11 14.88 7.67
CA PRO A 110 7.54 14.53 6.32
C PRO A 110 6.44 14.80 5.28
N ASP A 111 6.83 15.31 4.13
CA ASP A 111 5.91 15.49 3.01
C ASP A 111 5.69 14.19 2.21
N LEU A 112 4.80 14.24 1.21
CA LEU A 112 4.47 13.07 0.41
C LEU A 112 5.66 12.55 -0.40
N GLU A 113 6.51 13.44 -0.91
CA GLU A 113 7.70 13.08 -1.69
C GLU A 113 8.69 12.28 -0.84
N GLU A 114 8.98 12.75 0.37
CA GLU A 114 9.87 12.08 1.32
C GLU A 114 9.32 10.69 1.70
N LEU A 115 8.04 10.63 2.09
CA LEU A 115 7.37 9.35 2.42
C LEU A 115 7.34 8.39 1.23
N PHE A 116 7.12 8.88 0.01
CA PHE A 116 7.09 8.05 -1.18
C PHE A 116 8.46 7.46 -1.49
N ARG A 117 9.52 8.25 -1.32
CA ARG A 117 10.91 7.80 -1.45
C ARG A 117 11.28 6.77 -0.37
N ASP A 118 10.87 6.99 0.87
CA ASP A 118 11.14 6.06 1.97
C ASP A 118 10.35 4.75 1.84
N SER A 119 9.13 4.79 1.29
CA SER A 119 8.32 3.59 1.08
C SER A 119 8.97 2.56 0.14
N LEU A 120 9.95 2.97 -0.69
CA LEU A 120 10.76 2.07 -1.52
C LEU A 120 11.64 1.12 -0.71
N LYS A 121 11.97 1.51 0.52
CA LYS A 121 12.86 0.76 1.42
C LYS A 121 12.11 -0.29 2.25
N ILE A 122 10.77 -0.28 2.22
CA ILE A 122 9.97 -1.20 3.04
C ILE A 122 9.87 -2.55 2.34
N SER A 123 10.44 -3.57 2.98
CA SER A 123 10.24 -4.98 2.58
C SER A 123 9.00 -5.57 3.27
N SER A 124 8.46 -6.66 2.70
CA SER A 124 7.37 -7.40 3.34
C SER A 124 7.77 -7.97 4.72
N ALA A 125 9.06 -8.28 4.91
CA ALA A 125 9.58 -8.72 6.21
C ALA A 125 9.55 -7.58 7.23
N THR A 126 10.05 -6.40 6.87
CA THR A 126 10.00 -5.21 7.72
C THR A 126 8.56 -4.85 8.07
N PHE A 127 7.66 -4.88 7.08
CA PHE A 127 6.24 -4.59 7.34
C PHE A 127 5.61 -5.60 8.31
N SER A 128 5.94 -6.89 8.21
CA SER A 128 5.43 -7.91 9.14
C SER A 128 5.80 -7.63 10.59
N GLU A 129 7.04 -7.15 10.82
CA GLU A 129 7.52 -6.80 12.16
C GLU A 129 6.80 -5.59 12.76
N VAL A 130 6.42 -4.62 11.93
CA VAL A 130 5.79 -3.38 12.40
C VAL A 130 4.26 -3.41 12.36
N ALA A 131 3.66 -4.37 11.65
CA ALA A 131 2.20 -4.48 11.52
C ALA A 131 1.47 -4.72 12.86
N GLU A 132 2.16 -5.31 13.84
CA GLU A 132 1.63 -5.49 15.20
C GLU A 132 1.44 -4.17 15.94
N LEU A 133 2.21 -3.14 15.57
CA LEU A 133 2.10 -1.79 16.16
C LEU A 133 0.82 -1.07 15.72
N ILE A 134 0.23 -1.48 14.59
CA ILE A 134 -1.01 -0.89 14.10
C ILE A 134 -2.17 -1.29 15.04
N PRO A 135 -2.79 -0.34 15.74
CA PRO A 135 -3.88 -0.65 16.66
C PRO A 135 -5.03 -1.35 15.93
N LYS A 136 -5.66 -2.33 16.59
CA LYS A 136 -6.72 -3.16 16.00
C LYS A 136 -7.83 -2.33 15.31
N ALA A 137 -8.19 -1.18 15.91
CA ALA A 137 -9.20 -0.28 15.36
C ALA A 137 -8.82 0.31 13.99
N TYR A 138 -7.53 0.38 13.65
CA TYR A 138 -7.05 0.94 12.38
C TYR A 138 -6.75 -0.12 11.31
N LYS A 139 -6.72 -1.41 11.65
CA LYS A 139 -6.41 -2.47 10.68
C LYS A 139 -7.43 -2.55 9.54
N ASN A 140 -8.72 -2.46 9.86
CA ASN A 140 -9.79 -2.42 8.84
C ASN A 140 -9.69 -1.15 7.98
N HIS A 141 -9.34 -0.01 8.59
CA HIS A 141 -9.16 1.24 7.85
C HIS A 141 -7.98 1.12 6.87
N LEU A 142 -6.83 0.60 7.30
CA LEU A 142 -5.69 0.40 6.42
C LEU A 142 -6.02 -0.49 5.22
N VAL A 143 -6.74 -1.60 5.44
CA VAL A 143 -7.17 -2.48 4.34
C VAL A 143 -8.20 -1.79 3.45
N MET A 144 -9.12 -0.99 4.01
CA MET A 144 -10.07 -0.20 3.22
C MET A 144 -9.34 0.82 2.36
N ASP A 145 -8.38 1.55 2.92
CA ASP A 145 -7.60 2.56 2.21
C ASP A 145 -6.73 1.93 1.13
N ALA A 146 -6.15 0.76 1.40
CA ALA A 146 -5.43 -0.01 0.40
C ALA A 146 -6.34 -0.43 -0.77
N LEU A 147 -7.57 -0.87 -0.48
CA LEU A 147 -8.56 -1.22 -1.51
C LEU A 147 -9.02 0.01 -2.30
N LEU A 148 -9.20 1.17 -1.66
CA LEU A 148 -9.53 2.42 -2.33
C LEU A 148 -8.37 2.86 -3.22
N THR A 149 -7.14 2.90 -2.70
CA THR A 149 -5.92 3.22 -3.45
C THR A 149 -5.77 2.30 -4.67
N ALA A 150 -5.98 1.00 -4.49
CA ALA A 150 -5.88 0.02 -5.55
C ALA A 150 -6.89 0.21 -6.69
N ASN A 151 -8.10 0.70 -6.37
CA ASN A 151 -9.22 0.72 -7.32
C ASN A 151 -9.68 2.12 -7.73
N ILE A 152 -9.04 3.19 -7.24
CA ILE A 152 -9.48 4.58 -7.51
C ILE A 152 -9.46 4.93 -9.00
N CYS A 153 -8.58 4.30 -9.77
CA CYS A 153 -8.43 4.50 -11.20
C CYS A 153 -9.07 3.38 -12.04
N GLY A 154 -9.81 2.47 -11.42
CA GLY A 154 -10.43 1.34 -12.10
C GLY A 154 -10.08 0.00 -11.49
N GLN A 155 -9.83 -1.02 -12.33
CA GLN A 155 -9.54 -2.35 -11.83
C GLN A 155 -8.05 -2.48 -11.50
N ALA A 156 -7.75 -2.87 -10.25
CA ALA A 156 -6.39 -3.16 -9.80
C ALA A 156 -5.75 -4.29 -10.64
N ASN A 157 -4.45 -4.17 -10.91
CA ASN A 157 -3.67 -5.24 -11.54
C ASN A 157 -3.39 -6.40 -10.56
N ASN A 158 -2.81 -7.49 -11.07
CA ASN A 158 -2.55 -8.69 -10.26
C ASN A 158 -1.54 -8.43 -9.14
N ASP A 159 -0.51 -7.61 -9.37
CA ASP A 159 0.53 -7.35 -8.37
C ASP A 159 -0.03 -6.58 -7.18
N VAL A 160 -0.88 -5.59 -7.44
CA VAL A 160 -1.64 -4.86 -6.43
C VAL A 160 -2.59 -5.77 -5.65
N LEU A 161 -3.28 -6.70 -6.33
CA LEU A 161 -4.16 -7.66 -5.66
C LEU A 161 -3.39 -8.62 -4.76
N ILE A 162 -2.21 -9.08 -5.19
CA ILE A 162 -1.30 -9.90 -4.39
C ILE A 162 -0.82 -9.10 -3.17
N TYR A 163 -0.44 -7.84 -3.36
CA TYR A 163 -0.02 -6.97 -2.27
C TYR A 163 -1.11 -6.83 -1.20
N VAL A 164 -2.34 -6.50 -1.60
CA VAL A 164 -3.49 -6.39 -0.68
C VAL A 164 -3.77 -7.73 0.02
N GLY A 165 -3.66 -8.85 -0.68
CA GLY A 165 -3.81 -10.18 -0.10
C GLY A 165 -2.77 -10.48 0.99
N ASN A 166 -1.51 -10.14 0.74
CA ASN A 166 -0.41 -10.28 1.71
C ASN A 166 -0.63 -9.35 2.92
N LEU A 167 -0.99 -8.10 2.67
CA LEU A 167 -1.34 -7.13 3.72
C LEU A 167 -2.44 -7.67 4.64
N CYS A 168 -3.52 -8.21 4.07
CA CYS A 168 -4.61 -8.80 4.86
C CYS A 168 -4.12 -9.98 5.71
N SER A 169 -3.26 -10.85 5.15
CA SER A 169 -2.69 -11.98 5.87
C SER A 169 -1.86 -11.53 7.07
N ILE A 170 -1.00 -10.53 6.90
CA ILE A 170 -0.16 -9.96 7.96
C ILE A 170 -1.02 -9.30 9.05
N LEU A 171 -2.05 -8.55 8.66
CA LEU A 171 -2.95 -7.86 9.61
C LEU A 171 -3.95 -8.78 10.30
N GLY A 172 -4.03 -10.07 9.90
CA GLY A 172 -4.98 -11.03 10.42
C GLY A 172 -6.43 -10.79 9.97
N ILE A 173 -6.61 -10.18 8.78
CA ILE A 173 -7.92 -9.97 8.16
C ILE A 173 -8.31 -11.23 7.41
N ASP A 174 -9.43 -11.85 7.77
CA ASP A 174 -9.90 -13.06 7.12
C ASP A 174 -10.55 -12.80 5.74
N LYS A 175 -10.78 -13.88 4.98
CA LYS A 175 -11.33 -13.79 3.63
C LYS A 175 -12.74 -13.18 3.57
N GLU A 176 -13.58 -13.43 4.57
CA GLU A 176 -14.93 -12.88 4.60
C GLU A 176 -14.91 -11.39 4.90
N GLN A 177 -14.07 -10.95 5.85
CA GLN A 177 -13.87 -9.54 6.13
C GLN A 177 -13.29 -8.80 4.92
N LEU A 178 -12.28 -9.37 4.23
CA LEU A 178 -11.73 -8.80 3.00
C LEU A 178 -12.82 -8.68 1.91
N ARG A 179 -13.68 -9.69 1.76
CA ARG A 179 -14.80 -9.65 0.81
C ARG A 179 -15.76 -8.49 1.12
N ILE A 180 -16.11 -8.31 2.38
CA ILE A 180 -16.99 -7.22 2.83
C ILE A 180 -16.34 -5.86 2.55
N LEU A 181 -15.07 -5.68 2.94
CA LEU A 181 -14.32 -4.45 2.68
C LEU A 181 -14.21 -4.13 1.19
N SER A 182 -13.97 -5.16 0.34
CA SER A 182 -13.88 -4.99 -1.12
C SER A 182 -15.21 -4.54 -1.73
N ILE A 183 -16.34 -5.06 -1.27
CA ILE A 183 -17.67 -4.64 -1.71
C ILE A 183 -17.92 -3.20 -1.27
N THR A 184 -17.56 -2.85 -0.03
CA THR A 184 -17.70 -1.51 0.53
C THR A 184 -16.84 -0.49 -0.24
N ALA A 185 -15.57 -0.80 -0.52
CA ALA A 185 -14.69 0.06 -1.33
C ALA A 185 -15.27 0.32 -2.72
N LYS A 186 -15.79 -0.72 -3.39
CA LYS A 186 -16.47 -0.56 -4.69
C LYS A 186 -17.72 0.32 -4.60
N GLY A 187 -18.47 0.24 -3.50
CA GLY A 187 -19.62 1.11 -3.24
C GLY A 187 -19.22 2.57 -3.09
N ILE A 188 -18.15 2.84 -2.31
CA ILE A 188 -17.59 4.18 -2.10
C ILE A 188 -17.14 4.78 -3.43
N LEU A 189 -16.35 4.06 -4.22
CA LEU A 189 -15.79 4.56 -5.47
C LEU A 189 -16.84 4.82 -6.56
N LYS A 190 -17.89 4.00 -6.62
CA LYS A 190 -18.95 4.18 -7.63
C LYS A 190 -19.90 5.32 -7.32
N GLN A 191 -19.98 5.74 -6.06
CA GLN A 191 -20.94 6.75 -5.55
C GLN A 191 -22.40 6.54 -6.00
N ASP A 192 -22.75 5.33 -6.44
CA ASP A 192 -24.06 4.95 -6.96
C ASP A 192 -24.53 3.66 -6.29
N LEU A 193 -24.93 3.81 -5.04
CA LEU A 193 -25.45 2.71 -4.22
C LEU A 193 -26.75 2.13 -4.81
N GLY A 194 -27.49 2.92 -5.60
CA GLY A 194 -28.75 2.51 -6.23
C GLY A 194 -28.60 1.41 -7.27
N LYS A 195 -27.41 1.25 -7.86
CA LYS A 195 -27.10 0.19 -8.84
C LYS A 195 -26.54 -1.08 -8.22
N MET A 196 -26.31 -1.10 -6.92
CA MET A 196 -25.80 -2.27 -6.21
C MET A 196 -26.88 -3.33 -6.02
N LYS A 197 -26.45 -4.62 -5.99
CA LYS A 197 -27.33 -5.70 -5.57
C LYS A 197 -27.79 -5.49 -4.12
N LYS A 198 -29.06 -5.82 -3.80
CA LYS A 198 -29.60 -5.63 -2.45
C LYS A 198 -28.76 -6.28 -1.33
N ALA A 199 -28.12 -7.42 -1.59
CA ALA A 199 -27.26 -8.10 -0.63
C ALA A 199 -26.00 -7.27 -0.35
N ASP A 200 -25.34 -6.76 -1.41
CA ASP A 200 -24.13 -5.95 -1.30
C ASP A 200 -24.44 -4.61 -0.65
N LEU A 201 -25.57 -3.97 -1.02
CA LEU A 201 -26.01 -2.73 -0.38
C LEU A 201 -26.21 -2.87 1.14
N ARG A 202 -26.79 -3.99 1.61
CA ARG A 202 -26.92 -4.24 3.04
C ARG A 202 -25.57 -4.33 3.75
N GLN A 203 -24.56 -4.93 3.11
CA GLN A 203 -23.22 -5.03 3.68
C GLN A 203 -22.53 -3.67 3.75
N VAL A 204 -22.62 -2.86 2.67
CA VAL A 204 -22.11 -1.48 2.67
C VAL A 204 -22.75 -0.65 3.76
N LEU A 205 -24.08 -0.72 3.91
CA LEU A 205 -24.80 0.02 4.94
C LEU A 205 -24.45 -0.45 6.36
N ALA A 206 -24.18 -1.75 6.57
CA ALA A 206 -23.71 -2.27 7.86
C ALA A 206 -22.31 -1.71 8.24
N GLN A 207 -21.45 -1.43 7.26
CA GLN A 207 -20.13 -0.83 7.45
C GLN A 207 -20.17 0.71 7.42
N ALA A 208 -21.29 1.31 7.07
CA ALA A 208 -21.40 2.77 6.83
C ALA A 208 -20.97 3.62 8.03
N MET A 209 -21.18 3.14 9.26
CA MET A 209 -20.77 3.88 10.47
C MET A 209 -19.23 3.89 10.64
N GLU A 210 -18.55 2.79 10.32
CA GLU A 210 -17.09 2.69 10.41
C GLU A 210 -16.41 3.55 9.34
N PHE A 211 -16.94 3.53 8.11
CA PHE A 211 -16.37 4.22 6.96
C PHE A 211 -17.14 5.46 6.52
N LYS A 212 -17.93 6.08 7.44
CA LYS A 212 -18.78 7.24 7.14
C LYS A 212 -18.02 8.44 6.55
N HIS A 213 -16.73 8.57 6.84
CA HIS A 213 -15.89 9.65 6.32
C HIS A 213 -15.64 9.56 4.80
N TYR A 214 -15.87 8.40 4.19
CA TYR A 214 -15.83 8.23 2.73
C TYR A 214 -17.21 8.40 2.07
N LEU A 215 -18.29 8.39 2.85
CA LEU A 215 -19.64 8.53 2.34
C LEU A 215 -20.02 10.00 2.32
N ASN A 216 -20.32 10.54 1.15
CA ASN A 216 -20.83 11.91 1.04
C ASN A 216 -22.16 11.99 1.82
N SER A 217 -22.34 13.06 2.61
CA SER A 217 -23.56 13.28 3.42
C SER A 217 -24.87 13.23 2.61
N ASN A 218 -24.79 13.36 1.29
CA ASN A 218 -25.92 13.24 0.37
C ASN A 218 -26.28 11.78 -0.02
N LEU A 219 -25.51 10.78 0.43
CA LEU A 219 -25.72 9.34 0.16
C LEU A 219 -26.31 8.57 1.36
N LEU A 220 -26.41 9.21 2.51
CA LEU A 220 -27.06 8.70 3.73
C LEU A 220 -28.40 9.38 3.94
#